data_a3b07630d26762f0e1e84392f32335b0
#
_entry.id   a3b07630d26762f0e1e84392f32335b0
#
_cell.length_a   1.000
_cell.length_b   1.000
_cell.length_c   1.000
_cell.angle_alpha   90.00
_cell.angle_beta   90.00
_cell.angle_gamma   90.00
#
_symmetry.space_group_name_H-M   'P 1'
#
loop_
_entity.id
_entity.type
_entity.pdbx_description
1 polymer ?
#
loop_
_entity_poly.entity_id
_entity_poly.type
_entity_poly.pdbx_seq_one_letter_code
_entity_poly.pdbx_strand_id
1 'polypeptide(L)'
;MPSDRTHIIWDNSNIFISGRSVCDKLERKSAAFRINFESLVDLAANNRTIEQVFCVGSVPPPTDAVWGHIEKKTGKKPELYERGAESGKEQAVDQALQTRMLRLGYDFDPPETLVLLSGDGSGADQGVGFFSDIKRLHKFGWNIEVMSWKDHCNRAMRTWAEQNGLFVPLDDFYGSVTFLQGLRNAKPLDLSKRPAKV
;
A
#
# COMPACT_ATOMS: atom_id res chain seq x y z
N MET A 1 -7.72 -17.85 -15.20
CA MET A 1 -8.54 -16.67 -14.89
C MET A 1 -7.82 -15.86 -13.82
N PRO A 2 -7.88 -14.52 -13.81
CA PRO A 2 -7.35 -13.76 -12.68
C PRO A 2 -8.07 -14.22 -11.41
N SER A 3 -7.34 -14.34 -10.32
CA SER A 3 -7.93 -14.70 -9.03
C SER A 3 -8.90 -13.62 -8.54
N ASP A 4 -10.06 -14.02 -8.07
CA ASP A 4 -11.01 -13.11 -7.41
C ASP A 4 -10.59 -12.71 -5.99
N ARG A 5 -9.43 -13.22 -5.53
CA ARG A 5 -8.91 -12.94 -4.18
C ARG A 5 -7.70 -12.01 -4.23
N THR A 6 -7.63 -11.12 -3.25
CA THR A 6 -6.53 -10.19 -3.11
C THR A 6 -6.02 -10.13 -1.67
N HIS A 7 -4.71 -10.04 -1.55
CA HIS A 7 -4.00 -9.82 -0.30
C HIS A 7 -3.36 -8.44 -0.35
N ILE A 8 -3.57 -7.64 0.68
CA ILE A 8 -3.09 -6.27 0.74
C ILE A 8 -2.00 -6.17 1.79
N ILE A 9 -0.80 -5.80 1.37
CA ILE A 9 0.32 -5.46 2.23
C ILE A 9 0.50 -3.94 2.18
N TRP A 10 0.40 -3.28 3.34
CA TRP A 10 0.29 -1.84 3.41
C TRP A 10 1.25 -1.22 4.41
N ASP A 11 2.27 -0.57 3.90
CA ASP A 11 3.11 0.35 4.65
C ASP A 11 2.45 1.73 4.72
N ASN A 12 1.68 1.95 5.79
CA ASN A 12 0.93 3.20 5.92
C ASN A 12 1.84 4.42 6.11
N SER A 13 3.00 4.26 6.74
CA SER A 13 3.94 5.35 6.94
C SER A 13 4.51 5.84 5.62
N ASN A 14 4.93 4.93 4.75
CA ASN A 14 5.44 5.26 3.42
C ASN A 14 4.38 5.96 2.58
N ILE A 15 3.17 5.41 2.50
CA ILE A 15 2.06 6.00 1.72
C ILE A 15 1.65 7.37 2.25
N PHE A 16 1.57 7.54 3.58
CA PHE A 16 1.17 8.81 4.19
C PHE A 16 2.23 9.90 4.01
N ILE A 17 3.50 9.61 4.31
CA ILE A 17 4.59 10.59 4.23
C ILE A 17 4.78 11.04 2.78
N SER A 18 4.81 10.10 1.86
CA SER A 18 4.93 10.38 0.42
C SER A 18 3.73 11.17 -0.11
N GLY A 19 2.51 10.80 0.30
CA GLY A 19 1.28 11.52 -0.08
C GLY A 19 1.25 12.95 0.46
N ARG A 20 1.77 13.19 1.68
CA ARG A 20 1.96 14.54 2.22
C ARG A 20 2.87 15.40 1.36
N SER A 21 3.96 14.81 0.85
CA SER A 21 4.88 15.51 -0.05
C SER A 21 4.20 15.85 -1.39
N VAL A 22 3.41 14.93 -1.94
CA VAL A 22 2.60 15.18 -3.14
C VAL A 22 1.60 16.31 -2.90
N CYS A 23 0.89 16.28 -1.77
CA CYS A 23 -0.05 17.34 -1.38
C CYS A 23 0.64 18.70 -1.26
N ASP A 24 1.85 18.75 -0.71
CA ASP A 24 2.59 20.00 -0.58
C ASP A 24 2.95 20.59 -1.94
N LYS A 25 3.35 19.74 -2.89
CA LYS A 25 3.61 20.16 -4.28
C LYS A 25 2.35 20.68 -4.99
N LEU A 26 1.21 19.99 -4.83
CA LEU A 26 -0.02 20.28 -5.56
C LEU A 26 -0.85 21.40 -4.94
N GLU A 27 -1.01 21.41 -3.64
CA GLU A 27 -1.98 22.25 -2.94
C GLU A 27 -1.36 23.13 -1.84
N ARG A 28 -0.08 22.91 -1.48
CA ARG A 28 0.61 23.60 -0.36
C ARG A 28 -0.16 23.54 0.97
N LYS A 29 -0.81 22.41 1.24
CA LYS A 29 -1.70 22.19 2.40
C LYS A 29 -1.36 20.89 3.14
N SER A 30 -0.09 20.52 3.19
CA SER A 30 0.39 19.25 3.77
C SER A 30 0.00 19.02 5.23
N ALA A 31 -0.23 20.08 6.01
CA ALA A 31 -0.73 19.98 7.39
C ALA A 31 -2.16 19.43 7.48
N ALA A 32 -3.01 19.76 6.51
CA ALA A 32 -4.40 19.30 6.42
C ALA A 32 -4.55 17.94 5.71
N PHE A 33 -3.48 17.40 5.14
CA PHE A 33 -3.51 16.17 4.35
C PHE A 33 -3.95 14.95 5.19
N ARG A 34 -4.87 14.19 4.66
CA ARG A 34 -5.36 12.92 5.21
C ARG A 34 -5.60 11.93 4.09
N ILE A 35 -5.40 10.64 4.39
CA ILE A 35 -5.74 9.55 3.50
C ILE A 35 -7.22 9.17 3.70
N ASN A 36 -7.94 8.99 2.61
CA ASN A 36 -9.23 8.34 2.59
C ASN A 36 -9.03 6.83 2.52
N PHE A 37 -8.99 6.18 3.68
CA PHE A 37 -8.72 4.75 3.81
C PHE A 37 -9.77 3.88 3.09
N GLU A 38 -11.03 4.29 3.11
CA GLU A 38 -12.10 3.57 2.42
C GLU A 38 -11.83 3.50 0.91
N SER A 39 -11.62 4.65 0.27
CA SER A 39 -11.31 4.69 -1.16
C SER A 39 -9.98 4.00 -1.50
N LEU A 40 -8.98 4.07 -0.61
CA LEU A 40 -7.70 3.41 -0.85
C LEU A 40 -7.81 1.89 -0.80
N VAL A 41 -8.60 1.35 0.14
CA VAL A 41 -8.89 -0.09 0.22
C VAL A 41 -9.72 -0.54 -0.99
N ASP A 42 -10.74 0.22 -1.39
CA ASP A 42 -11.56 -0.11 -2.57
C ASP A 42 -10.73 -0.08 -3.86
N LEU A 43 -9.81 0.88 -3.99
CA LEU A 43 -8.88 0.94 -5.11
C LEU A 43 -7.93 -0.28 -5.12
N ALA A 44 -7.43 -0.71 -3.96
CA ALA A 44 -6.58 -1.89 -3.84
C ALA A 44 -7.35 -3.18 -4.14
N ALA A 45 -8.55 -3.31 -3.59
CA ALA A 45 -9.38 -4.49 -3.80
C ALA A 45 -9.84 -4.62 -5.26
N ASN A 46 -10.17 -3.53 -5.92
CA ASN A 46 -10.64 -3.53 -7.31
C ASN A 46 -11.80 -4.52 -7.55
N ASN A 47 -12.82 -4.46 -6.71
CA ASN A 47 -13.98 -5.38 -6.70
C ASN A 47 -13.65 -6.86 -6.44
N ARG A 48 -12.43 -7.20 -6.03
CA ARG A 48 -12.03 -8.56 -5.62
C ARG A 48 -12.32 -8.79 -4.15
N THR A 49 -12.47 -10.04 -3.76
CA THR A 49 -12.57 -10.45 -2.37
C THR A 49 -11.23 -10.19 -1.66
N ILE A 50 -11.28 -9.46 -0.55
CA ILE A 50 -10.10 -9.23 0.29
C ILE A 50 -9.93 -10.44 1.21
N GLU A 51 -8.92 -11.26 0.95
CA GLU A 51 -8.59 -12.42 1.76
C GLU A 51 -7.82 -12.02 3.02
N GLN A 52 -6.78 -11.17 2.85
CA GLN A 52 -5.99 -10.65 3.97
C GLN A 52 -5.61 -9.19 3.75
N VAL A 53 -5.51 -8.45 4.86
CA VAL A 53 -4.92 -7.11 4.90
C VAL A 53 -3.90 -7.08 6.03
N PHE A 54 -2.68 -6.77 5.70
CA PHE A 54 -1.65 -6.44 6.67
C PHE A 54 -1.29 -4.97 6.50
N CYS A 55 -1.91 -4.15 7.32
CA CYS A 55 -1.57 -2.74 7.42
C CYS A 55 -0.67 -2.55 8.63
N VAL A 56 0.50 -2.02 8.40
CA VAL A 56 1.42 -1.65 9.47
C VAL A 56 1.53 -0.13 9.52
N GLY A 57 1.43 0.38 10.70
CA GLY A 57 1.59 1.79 10.97
C GLY A 57 2.26 2.01 12.30
N SER A 58 2.69 3.23 12.52
CA SER A 58 3.29 3.62 13.79
C SER A 58 2.31 4.40 14.65
N VAL A 59 2.25 4.08 15.94
CA VAL A 59 1.60 4.91 16.95
C VAL A 59 2.62 5.88 17.55
N PRO A 60 2.19 7.07 17.96
CA PRO A 60 0.82 7.49 17.98
C PRO A 60 0.47 8.29 16.71
N PRO A 61 -0.58 7.93 15.98
CA PRO A 61 -1.48 9.00 15.57
C PRO A 61 -2.18 9.45 16.83
N PRO A 62 -2.52 10.73 16.96
CA PRO A 62 -3.19 11.26 18.17
C PRO A 62 -4.59 10.65 18.42
N THR A 63 -5.08 9.77 17.56
CA THR A 63 -6.37 9.08 17.71
C THR A 63 -6.33 7.70 17.05
N ASP A 64 -6.84 6.68 17.74
CA ASP A 64 -7.02 5.31 17.22
C ASP A 64 -8.13 5.21 16.15
N ALA A 65 -8.89 6.28 15.94
CA ALA A 65 -10.01 6.31 15.01
C ALA A 65 -9.60 5.93 13.57
N VAL A 66 -8.39 6.28 13.17
CA VAL A 66 -7.82 5.93 11.85
C VAL A 66 -7.79 4.42 11.63
N TRP A 67 -7.34 3.68 12.64
CA TRP A 67 -7.18 2.24 12.57
C TRP A 67 -8.53 1.50 12.61
N GLY A 68 -9.49 2.06 13.35
CA GLY A 68 -10.87 1.56 13.38
C GLY A 68 -11.57 1.64 12.01
N HIS A 69 -11.23 2.62 11.17
CA HIS A 69 -11.75 2.67 9.79
C HIS A 69 -11.25 1.51 8.93
N ILE A 70 -9.96 1.17 9.05
CA ILE A 70 -9.37 0.03 8.31
C ILE A 70 -10.02 -1.28 8.78
N GLU A 71 -10.09 -1.50 10.10
CA GLU A 71 -10.70 -2.69 10.67
C GLU A 71 -12.17 -2.85 10.25
N LYS A 72 -12.95 -1.78 10.33
CA LYS A 72 -14.36 -1.78 9.89
C LYS A 72 -14.51 -2.11 8.41
N LYS A 73 -13.64 -1.58 7.56
CA LYS A 73 -13.72 -1.77 6.10
C LYS A 73 -13.25 -3.15 5.66
N THR A 74 -12.22 -3.68 6.31
CA THR A 74 -11.56 -4.92 5.87
C THR A 74 -11.92 -6.14 6.72
N GLY A 75 -12.53 -5.94 7.89
CA GLY A 75 -12.72 -6.98 8.88
C GLY A 75 -11.41 -7.47 9.55
N LYS A 76 -10.29 -6.79 9.29
CA LYS A 76 -8.96 -7.17 9.76
C LYS A 76 -8.35 -6.04 10.58
N LYS A 77 -7.86 -6.38 11.77
CA LYS A 77 -7.22 -5.41 12.66
C LYS A 77 -5.80 -5.07 12.17
N PRO A 78 -5.46 -3.77 12.00
CA PRO A 78 -4.10 -3.37 11.65
C PRO A 78 -3.09 -3.75 12.73
N GLU A 79 -1.87 -4.09 12.31
CA GLU A 79 -0.74 -4.28 13.23
C GLU A 79 -0.06 -2.93 13.48
N LEU A 80 -0.02 -2.51 14.75
CA LEU A 80 0.50 -1.21 15.15
C LEU A 80 1.80 -1.37 15.94
N TYR A 81 2.80 -0.60 15.57
CA TYR A 81 4.08 -0.55 16.25
C TYR A 81 4.33 0.83 16.84
N GLU A 82 4.80 0.90 18.08
CA GLU A 82 5.18 2.17 18.68
C GLU A 82 6.36 2.79 17.93
N ARG A 83 6.29 4.10 17.66
CA ARG A 83 7.46 4.87 17.24
C ARG A 83 8.41 5.03 18.43
N GLY A 84 9.45 4.22 18.44
CA GLY A 84 10.55 4.46 19.39
C GLY A 84 11.43 5.61 18.95
N ALA A 85 12.08 6.24 19.92
CA ALA A 85 13.06 7.30 19.69
C ALA A 85 14.35 6.82 18.98
N GLU A 86 14.47 5.52 18.66
CA GLU A 86 15.67 4.92 18.11
C GLU A 86 15.38 4.16 16.82
N SER A 87 16.33 4.23 15.88
CA SER A 87 16.29 3.68 14.51
C SER A 87 15.97 2.17 14.35
N GLY A 88 15.96 1.40 15.44
CA GLY A 88 15.67 -0.05 15.40
C GLY A 88 14.21 -0.44 15.21
N LYS A 89 13.25 0.48 15.39
CA LYS A 89 11.81 0.17 15.29
C LYS A 89 11.23 0.35 13.88
N GLU A 90 11.81 1.19 13.04
CA GLU A 90 11.44 1.24 11.62
C GLU A 90 11.81 -0.08 10.90
N GLN A 91 12.95 -0.66 11.21
CA GLN A 91 13.35 -1.97 10.70
C GLN A 91 12.39 -3.10 11.11
N ALA A 92 11.81 -3.04 12.31
CA ALA A 92 10.84 -4.04 12.76
C ALA A 92 9.53 -4.01 11.96
N VAL A 93 9.09 -2.83 11.53
CA VAL A 93 7.89 -2.66 10.67
C VAL A 93 8.12 -3.32 9.32
N ASP A 94 9.23 -3.01 8.66
CA ASP A 94 9.57 -3.58 7.36
C ASP A 94 9.74 -5.10 7.42
N GLN A 95 10.42 -5.60 8.45
CA GLN A 95 10.60 -7.03 8.68
C GLN A 95 9.27 -7.75 8.94
N ALA A 96 8.35 -7.12 9.68
CA ALA A 96 7.03 -7.69 9.92
C ALA A 96 6.24 -7.82 8.61
N LEU A 97 6.20 -6.77 7.78
CA LEU A 97 5.52 -6.80 6.48
C LEU A 97 6.16 -7.81 5.53
N GLN A 98 7.50 -7.86 5.47
CA GLN A 98 8.22 -8.85 4.66
C GLN A 98 7.90 -10.28 5.10
N THR A 99 7.90 -10.54 6.42
CA THR A 99 7.53 -11.85 6.96
C THR A 99 6.11 -12.24 6.58
N ARG A 100 5.15 -11.30 6.66
CA ARG A 100 3.77 -11.55 6.25
C ARG A 100 3.67 -11.83 4.76
N MET A 101 4.38 -11.05 3.94
CA MET A 101 4.42 -11.22 2.50
C MET A 101 4.96 -12.60 2.09
N LEU A 102 6.06 -13.04 2.70
CA LEU A 102 6.64 -14.36 2.42
C LEU A 102 5.73 -15.51 2.88
N ARG A 103 5.03 -15.35 4.01
CA ARG A 103 4.07 -16.35 4.49
C ARG A 103 2.91 -16.56 3.52
N LEU A 104 2.48 -15.55 2.79
CA LEU A 104 1.45 -15.72 1.77
C LEU A 104 1.81 -16.83 0.77
N GLY A 105 3.08 -16.91 0.36
CA GLY A 105 3.55 -17.93 -0.56
C GLY A 105 3.54 -19.36 0.01
N TYR A 106 3.39 -19.52 1.34
CA TYR A 106 3.27 -20.82 2.00
C TYR A 106 1.83 -21.16 2.39
N ASP A 107 1.04 -20.13 2.70
CA ASP A 107 -0.29 -20.29 3.27
C ASP A 107 -1.39 -20.36 2.18
N PHE A 108 -1.08 -19.90 0.96
CA PHE A 108 -2.05 -19.80 -0.14
C PHE A 108 -1.46 -20.29 -1.46
N ASP A 109 -2.31 -20.93 -2.24
CA ASP A 109 -1.93 -21.44 -3.57
C ASP A 109 -2.19 -20.39 -4.67
N PRO A 110 -1.19 -20.14 -5.57
CA PRO A 110 -1.39 -19.27 -6.72
C PRO A 110 -2.37 -19.90 -7.76
N PRO A 111 -2.98 -19.09 -8.62
CA PRO A 111 -2.76 -17.65 -8.77
C PRO A 111 -3.66 -16.82 -7.88
N GLU A 112 -3.08 -16.06 -6.96
CA GLU A 112 -3.76 -15.03 -6.20
C GLU A 112 -3.10 -13.67 -6.44
N THR A 113 -3.71 -12.57 -6.01
CA THR A 113 -3.16 -11.24 -6.23
C THR A 113 -2.62 -10.66 -4.94
N LEU A 114 -1.35 -10.28 -4.94
CA LEU A 114 -0.74 -9.44 -3.92
C LEU A 114 -0.77 -7.99 -4.38
N VAL A 115 -1.36 -7.11 -3.56
CA VAL A 115 -1.29 -5.66 -3.70
C VAL A 115 -0.34 -5.10 -2.65
N LEU A 116 0.77 -4.54 -3.09
CA LEU A 116 1.74 -3.86 -2.23
C LEU A 116 1.49 -2.35 -2.27
N LEU A 117 1.06 -1.77 -1.14
CA LEU A 117 0.99 -0.32 -0.94
C LEU A 117 2.28 0.16 -0.25
N SER A 118 3.30 0.40 -1.03
CA SER A 118 4.57 0.99 -0.61
C SER A 118 5.36 1.48 -1.84
N GLY A 119 6.20 2.47 -1.64
CA GLY A 119 7.18 2.92 -2.65
C GLY A 119 8.60 2.46 -2.32
N ASP A 120 8.79 1.78 -1.20
CA ASP A 120 10.11 1.38 -0.73
C ASP A 120 10.64 0.16 -1.49
N GLY A 121 11.72 0.36 -2.21
CA GLY A 121 12.46 -0.68 -2.90
C GLY A 121 13.84 -0.94 -2.30
N SER A 122 14.09 -0.52 -1.06
CA SER A 122 15.37 -0.68 -0.38
C SER A 122 15.77 -2.15 -0.25
N GLY A 123 17.07 -2.41 -0.23
CA GLY A 123 17.63 -3.75 -0.02
C GLY A 123 17.56 -4.69 -1.24
N ALA A 124 16.98 -4.27 -2.35
CA ALA A 124 16.79 -5.12 -3.53
C ALA A 124 18.09 -5.67 -4.11
N ASP A 125 19.17 -4.89 -4.09
CA ASP A 125 20.49 -5.30 -4.58
C ASP A 125 21.12 -6.38 -3.70
N GLN A 126 20.71 -6.46 -2.44
CA GLN A 126 21.11 -7.48 -1.47
C GLN A 126 20.16 -8.69 -1.45
N GLY A 127 19.14 -8.70 -2.30
CA GLY A 127 18.14 -9.75 -2.35
C GLY A 127 17.14 -9.74 -1.19
N VAL A 128 17.02 -8.61 -0.49
CA VAL A 128 16.09 -8.39 0.63
C VAL A 128 15.12 -7.25 0.30
N GLY A 129 14.15 -7.00 1.18
CA GLY A 129 13.17 -5.91 1.03
C GLY A 129 11.98 -6.26 0.13
N PHE A 130 10.99 -5.39 0.15
CA PHE A 130 9.71 -5.60 -0.53
C PHE A 130 9.87 -5.92 -2.02
N PHE A 131 10.76 -5.23 -2.71
CA PHE A 131 10.97 -5.44 -4.14
C PHE A 131 11.50 -6.84 -4.45
N SER A 132 12.39 -7.38 -3.61
CA SER A 132 12.89 -8.75 -3.77
C SER A 132 11.79 -9.78 -3.49
N ASP A 133 10.95 -9.51 -2.50
CA ASP A 133 9.91 -10.45 -2.08
C ASP A 133 8.74 -10.51 -3.09
N ILE A 134 8.31 -9.39 -3.68
CA ILE A 134 7.31 -9.42 -4.76
C ILE A 134 7.84 -10.16 -6.00
N LYS A 135 9.13 -10.07 -6.32
CA LYS A 135 9.72 -10.85 -7.42
C LYS A 135 9.72 -12.35 -7.12
N ARG A 136 9.93 -12.75 -5.87
CA ARG A 136 9.84 -14.16 -5.45
C ARG A 136 8.42 -14.67 -5.58
N LEU A 137 7.42 -13.95 -5.05
CA LEU A 137 6.02 -14.34 -5.15
C LEU A 137 5.56 -14.42 -6.62
N HIS A 138 5.98 -13.47 -7.45
CA HIS A 138 5.71 -13.53 -8.88
C HIS A 138 6.26 -14.79 -9.54
N LYS A 139 7.49 -15.22 -9.18
CA LYS A 139 8.08 -16.48 -9.63
C LYS A 139 7.26 -17.71 -9.23
N PHE A 140 6.56 -17.65 -8.11
CA PHE A 140 5.67 -18.70 -7.63
C PHE A 140 4.25 -18.61 -8.24
N GLY A 141 4.03 -17.74 -9.21
CA GLY A 141 2.76 -17.65 -9.93
C GLY A 141 1.76 -16.64 -9.37
N TRP A 142 2.16 -15.79 -8.42
CA TRP A 142 1.33 -14.72 -7.89
C TRP A 142 1.19 -13.56 -8.88
N ASN A 143 0.02 -12.97 -8.94
CA ASN A 143 -0.17 -11.69 -9.59
C ASN A 143 0.29 -10.57 -8.64
N ILE A 144 1.10 -9.64 -9.15
CA ILE A 144 1.66 -8.56 -8.33
C ILE A 144 1.13 -7.22 -8.81
N GLU A 145 0.61 -6.44 -7.88
CA GLU A 145 0.22 -5.05 -8.10
C GLU A 145 0.97 -4.16 -7.10
N VAL A 146 1.62 -3.12 -7.59
CA VAL A 146 2.30 -2.13 -6.76
C VAL A 146 1.53 -0.82 -6.84
N MET A 147 1.11 -0.31 -5.69
CA MET A 147 0.40 0.97 -5.57
C MET A 147 1.25 1.95 -4.79
N SER A 148 1.63 3.05 -5.43
CA SER A 148 2.46 4.08 -4.81
C SER A 148 2.31 5.42 -5.52
N TRP A 149 2.87 6.47 -4.90
CA TRP A 149 3.01 7.79 -5.51
C TRP A 149 4.15 7.76 -6.54
N LYS A 150 3.91 8.29 -7.75
CA LYS A 150 4.83 8.19 -8.90
C LYS A 150 6.27 8.62 -8.56
N ASP A 151 6.41 9.79 -7.95
CA ASP A 151 7.72 10.37 -7.63
C ASP A 151 8.39 9.76 -6.39
N HIS A 152 7.65 8.97 -5.61
CA HIS A 152 8.10 8.38 -4.34
C HIS A 152 8.21 6.84 -4.41
N CYS A 153 7.93 6.26 -5.55
CA CYS A 153 8.16 4.83 -5.78
C CYS A 153 9.59 4.60 -6.28
N ASN A 154 10.26 3.62 -5.70
CA ASN A 154 11.55 3.16 -6.22
C ASN A 154 11.44 2.87 -7.71
N ARG A 155 12.33 3.48 -8.50
CA ARG A 155 12.26 3.43 -9.97
C ARG A 155 12.34 2.02 -10.52
N ALA A 156 13.25 1.20 -9.97
CA ALA A 156 13.43 -0.18 -10.44
C ALA A 156 12.20 -1.05 -10.12
N MET A 157 11.63 -0.89 -8.93
CA MET A 157 10.40 -1.59 -8.53
C MET A 157 9.21 -1.18 -9.41
N ARG A 158 9.05 0.12 -9.67
CA ARG A 158 7.99 0.62 -10.56
C ARG A 158 8.14 0.06 -11.97
N THR A 159 9.31 0.18 -12.57
CA THR A 159 9.57 -0.34 -13.94
C THR A 159 9.31 -1.84 -14.01
N TRP A 160 9.74 -2.59 -13.00
CA TRP A 160 9.50 -4.02 -12.95
C TRP A 160 8.00 -4.34 -12.84
N ALA A 161 7.25 -3.61 -12.01
CA ALA A 161 5.81 -3.80 -11.87
C ALA A 161 5.05 -3.48 -13.16
N GLU A 162 5.47 -2.43 -13.88
CA GLU A 162 4.92 -2.08 -15.20
C GLU A 162 5.13 -3.19 -16.25
N GLN A 163 6.22 -3.96 -16.14
CA GLN A 163 6.59 -5.01 -17.11
C GLN A 163 6.04 -6.40 -16.74
N ASN A 164 5.98 -6.74 -15.46
CA ASN A 164 5.71 -8.10 -14.99
C ASN A 164 4.41 -8.24 -14.19
N GLY A 165 3.90 -7.13 -13.69
CA GLY A 165 2.70 -7.05 -12.87
C GLY A 165 1.80 -5.92 -13.29
N LEU A 166 1.41 -5.09 -12.31
CA LEU A 166 0.67 -3.86 -12.53
C LEU A 166 1.20 -2.77 -11.59
N PHE A 167 1.52 -1.61 -12.12
CA PHE A 167 1.73 -0.41 -11.33
C PHE A 167 0.47 0.45 -11.33
N VAL A 168 -0.04 0.79 -10.15
CA VAL A 168 -1.21 1.66 -9.98
C VAL A 168 -0.75 2.96 -9.31
N PRO A 169 -0.62 4.04 -10.06
CA PRO A 169 -0.18 5.32 -9.52
C PRO A 169 -1.28 5.96 -8.69
N LEU A 170 -1.02 6.22 -7.41
CA LEU A 170 -1.96 6.90 -6.51
C LEU A 170 -2.23 8.35 -6.92
N ASP A 171 -1.31 8.96 -7.67
CA ASP A 171 -1.46 10.31 -8.24
C ASP A 171 -2.70 10.46 -9.10
N ASP A 172 -3.02 9.44 -9.88
CA ASP A 172 -4.19 9.45 -10.78
C ASP A 172 -5.52 9.40 -10.01
N PHE A 173 -5.47 8.98 -8.74
CA PHE A 173 -6.59 8.89 -7.81
C PHE A 173 -6.47 9.88 -6.65
N TYR A 174 -5.53 10.84 -6.70
CA TYR A 174 -5.23 11.76 -5.61
C TYR A 174 -6.48 12.35 -4.96
N GLY A 175 -7.40 12.87 -5.75
CA GLY A 175 -8.63 13.48 -5.26
C GLY A 175 -9.60 12.52 -4.55
N SER A 176 -9.52 11.22 -4.84
CA SER A 176 -10.41 10.19 -4.25
C SER A 176 -9.77 9.52 -3.04
N VAL A 177 -8.46 9.22 -3.11
CA VAL A 177 -7.75 8.54 -2.01
C VAL A 177 -7.24 9.51 -0.94
N THR A 178 -7.46 10.82 -1.11
CA THR A 178 -7.08 11.84 -0.14
C THR A 178 -8.17 12.86 0.10
N PHE A 179 -8.12 13.50 1.29
CA PHE A 179 -8.88 14.70 1.59
C PHE A 179 -8.03 15.69 2.38
N LEU A 180 -8.46 16.93 2.44
CA LEU A 180 -7.84 17.97 3.28
C LEU A 180 -8.80 18.33 4.38
N GLN A 181 -8.42 18.03 5.60
CA GLN A 181 -9.25 18.24 6.79
C GLN A 181 -9.70 19.69 6.90
N GLY A 182 -11.03 19.89 6.89
CA GLY A 182 -11.64 21.22 6.95
C GLY A 182 -11.53 22.06 5.66
N LEU A 183 -10.94 21.54 4.57
CA LEU A 183 -10.69 22.31 3.35
C LEU A 183 -11.24 21.64 2.07
N ARG A 184 -11.08 20.33 1.93
CA ARG A 184 -11.50 19.60 0.73
C ARG A 184 -11.92 18.18 1.08
N ASN A 185 -13.12 17.79 0.72
CA ASN A 185 -13.57 16.40 0.82
C ASN A 185 -12.93 15.53 -0.25
N ALA A 186 -12.87 14.22 0.00
CA ALA A 186 -12.52 13.25 -1.02
C ALA A 186 -13.57 13.23 -2.13
N LYS A 187 -13.13 13.05 -3.37
CA LYS A 187 -14.00 12.82 -4.52
C LYS A 187 -14.45 11.36 -4.56
N PRO A 188 -15.57 11.04 -5.20
CA PRO A 188 -15.94 9.66 -5.48
C PRO A 188 -14.81 8.92 -6.21
N LEU A 189 -14.60 7.64 -5.84
CA LEU A 189 -13.62 6.78 -6.49
C LEU A 189 -14.21 6.24 -7.81
N ASP A 190 -13.45 6.40 -8.88
CA ASP A 190 -13.79 5.87 -10.20
C ASP A 190 -12.79 4.76 -10.57
N LEU A 191 -13.20 3.51 -10.35
CA LEU A 191 -12.37 2.34 -10.64
C LEU A 191 -12.17 2.10 -12.14
N SER A 192 -12.98 2.70 -13.02
CA SER A 192 -12.80 2.56 -14.47
C SER A 192 -11.47 3.16 -14.97
N LYS A 193 -10.90 4.09 -14.19
CA LYS A 193 -9.59 4.71 -14.47
C LYS A 193 -8.40 3.87 -14.01
N ARG A 194 -8.66 2.78 -13.29
CA ARG A 194 -7.58 1.93 -12.79
C ARG A 194 -6.91 1.22 -13.97
N PRO A 195 -5.56 1.24 -14.03
CA PRO A 195 -4.86 0.47 -15.06
C PRO A 195 -5.29 -1.00 -15.01
N ALA A 196 -5.42 -1.60 -16.17
CA ALA A 196 -5.63 -3.04 -16.32
C ALA A 196 -4.33 -3.68 -16.82
N LYS A 197 -4.12 -4.94 -16.44
CA LYS A 197 -3.03 -5.73 -17.04
C LYS A 197 -3.40 -5.98 -18.50
N VAL A 198 -2.52 -5.59 -19.40
CA VAL A 198 -2.64 -5.84 -20.85
C VAL A 198 -2.31 -7.30 -21.17
#